data_dadc14984ee398d9b3268c511a58d399
#
_entry.id   dadc14984ee398d9b3268c511a58d399
#
_cell.length_a   1.000
_cell.length_b   1.000
_cell.length_c   1.000
_cell.angle_alpha   90.00
_cell.angle_beta   90.00
_cell.angle_gamma   90.00
#
_symmetry.space_group_name_H-M   'P 1'
#
loop_
_entity.id
_entity.type
_entity.pdbx_description
1 polymer ?
#
loop_
_entity_poly.entity_id
_entity_poly.type
_entity_poly.pdbx_seq_one_letter_code
_entity_poly.pdbx_strand_id
1 'polypeptide(L)'
;MRVFCGIDWAEAHHDIALVDDEGTLIAQRRISDDAAGFTTLITLLAETGDSADDPIPVAIETPRGLLVAALRATGRKVYPINPKAVDRYRDRYSVARKKSDAGDAFVLANILRTDMPAHRPLPTDSELAQAIAVLARAQQDAVWERTCAHNKLRSLLREYYPALLAAFTTKRGGLLRPEARALLAAAPPRAQPRS
;
A
#
# COMPACT_ATOMS: atom_id res chain seq x y z
N MET A 1 19.59 -1.02 -25.64
CA MET A 1 19.31 -1.96 -24.54
C MET A 1 18.21 -1.34 -23.70
N ARG A 2 17.08 -1.98 -23.60
CA ARG A 2 15.95 -1.48 -22.78
C ARG A 2 16.11 -1.97 -21.35
N VAL A 3 15.89 -1.09 -20.39
CA VAL A 3 16.02 -1.40 -18.96
C VAL A 3 14.65 -1.32 -18.29
N PHE A 4 14.42 -2.18 -17.29
CA PHE A 4 13.20 -2.24 -16.50
C PHE A 4 13.56 -2.18 -15.02
N CYS A 5 12.85 -1.36 -14.25
CA CYS A 5 13.07 -1.20 -12.83
C CYS A 5 11.93 -1.88 -12.04
N GLY A 6 12.28 -2.66 -11.05
CA GLY A 6 11.36 -3.18 -10.04
C GLY A 6 11.71 -2.61 -8.68
N ILE A 7 10.68 -2.23 -7.91
CA ILE A 7 10.81 -1.72 -6.56
C ILE A 7 9.93 -2.53 -5.62
N ASP A 8 10.54 -3.23 -4.69
CA ASP A 8 9.86 -3.83 -3.55
C ASP A 8 9.79 -2.80 -2.42
N TRP A 9 8.56 -2.42 -2.07
CA TRP A 9 8.29 -1.37 -1.11
C TRP A 9 8.20 -1.94 0.32
N ALA A 10 8.92 -1.31 1.25
CA ALA A 10 8.79 -1.54 2.68
C ALA A 10 8.73 -0.21 3.43
N GLU A 11 8.33 -0.23 4.69
CA GLU A 11 8.06 0.98 5.48
C GLU A 11 9.31 1.85 5.74
N ALA A 12 10.47 1.24 5.93
CA ALA A 12 11.71 1.94 6.27
C ALA A 12 12.75 1.97 5.14
N HIS A 13 12.61 1.11 4.14
CA HIS A 13 13.54 0.97 3.03
C HIS A 13 12.85 0.34 1.83
N HIS A 14 13.46 0.47 0.66
CA HIS A 14 12.99 -0.17 -0.56
C HIS A 14 14.12 -0.92 -1.23
N ASP A 15 13.83 -2.10 -1.75
CA ASP A 15 14.77 -2.86 -2.58
C ASP A 15 14.48 -2.57 -4.06
N ILE A 16 15.55 -2.30 -4.82
CA ILE A 16 15.49 -1.93 -6.22
C ILE A 16 16.27 -2.98 -7.02
N ALA A 17 15.72 -3.39 -8.14
CA ALA A 17 16.40 -4.19 -9.13
C ALA A 17 16.19 -3.61 -10.53
N LEU A 18 17.27 -3.57 -11.32
CA LEU A 18 17.25 -3.19 -12.72
C LEU A 18 17.61 -4.41 -13.57
N VAL A 19 16.81 -4.70 -14.56
CA VAL A 19 17.06 -5.78 -15.51
C VAL A 19 17.07 -5.26 -16.95
N ASP A 20 17.85 -5.89 -17.80
CA ASP A 20 17.84 -5.62 -19.24
C ASP A 20 16.71 -6.35 -19.97
N ASP A 21 16.66 -6.22 -21.28
CA ASP A 21 15.71 -6.87 -22.17
C ASP A 21 15.86 -8.42 -22.23
N GLU A 22 17.03 -8.95 -21.84
CA GLU A 22 17.28 -10.40 -21.70
C GLU A 22 16.86 -10.94 -20.32
N GLY A 23 16.62 -10.06 -19.35
CA GLY A 23 16.27 -10.41 -17.97
C GLY A 23 17.50 -10.58 -17.06
N THR A 24 18.66 -10.11 -17.53
CA THR A 24 19.89 -10.10 -16.73
C THR A 24 19.83 -8.98 -15.71
N LEU A 25 20.21 -9.27 -14.47
CA LEU A 25 20.29 -8.27 -13.41
C LEU A 25 21.46 -7.33 -13.68
N ILE A 26 21.16 -6.05 -13.96
CA ILE A 26 22.16 -5.00 -14.20
C ILE A 26 22.63 -4.40 -12.89
N ALA A 27 21.69 -4.07 -12.00
CA ALA A 27 21.97 -3.44 -10.72
C ALA A 27 20.90 -3.82 -9.69
N GLN A 28 21.34 -3.84 -8.43
CA GLN A 28 20.48 -4.05 -7.28
C GLN A 28 20.93 -3.15 -6.14
N ARG A 29 19.98 -2.47 -5.46
CA ARG A 29 20.30 -1.54 -4.38
C ARG A 29 19.15 -1.47 -3.38
N ARG A 30 19.51 -1.37 -2.10
CA ARG A 30 18.56 -0.97 -1.04
C ARG A 30 18.71 0.52 -0.79
N ILE A 31 17.58 1.23 -0.70
CA ILE A 31 17.51 2.66 -0.40
C ILE A 31 16.61 2.91 0.81
N SER A 32 16.84 4.01 1.52
CA SER A 32 15.95 4.51 2.58
C SER A 32 14.69 5.16 2.02
N ASP A 33 13.59 5.17 2.80
CA ASP A 33 12.34 5.89 2.44
C ASP A 33 12.45 7.37 2.80
N ASP A 34 13.39 8.08 2.14
CA ASP A 34 13.65 9.50 2.31
C ASP A 34 14.18 10.17 1.02
N ALA A 35 14.45 11.46 1.07
CA ALA A 35 14.97 12.22 -0.07
C ALA A 35 16.35 11.73 -0.54
N ALA A 36 17.20 11.24 0.36
CA ALA A 36 18.52 10.71 0.03
C ALA A 36 18.40 9.38 -0.73
N GLY A 37 17.49 8.50 -0.25
CA GLY A 37 17.19 7.25 -0.96
C GLY A 37 16.57 7.51 -2.33
N PHE A 38 15.68 8.48 -2.47
CA PHE A 38 15.15 8.87 -3.79
C PHE A 38 16.26 9.40 -4.72
N THR A 39 17.16 10.23 -4.23
CA THR A 39 18.31 10.72 -5.00
C THR A 39 19.18 9.54 -5.48
N THR A 40 19.43 8.56 -4.60
CA THR A 40 20.17 7.34 -4.94
C THR A 40 19.48 6.55 -6.05
N LEU A 41 18.15 6.42 -6.00
CA LEU A 41 17.38 5.76 -7.06
C LEU A 41 17.53 6.50 -8.40
N ILE A 42 17.35 7.81 -8.42
CA ILE A 42 17.45 8.60 -9.66
C ILE A 42 18.87 8.51 -10.23
N THR A 43 19.90 8.55 -9.40
CA THR A 43 21.29 8.38 -9.83
C THR A 43 21.51 7.00 -10.46
N LEU A 44 21.01 5.93 -9.82
CA LEU A 44 21.11 4.57 -10.32
C LEU A 44 20.43 4.39 -11.69
N LEU A 45 19.25 5.00 -11.87
CA LEU A 45 18.52 4.99 -13.13
C LEU A 45 19.32 5.76 -14.22
N ALA A 46 19.87 6.93 -13.89
CA ALA A 46 20.67 7.72 -14.83
C ALA A 46 21.93 6.98 -15.29
N GLU A 47 22.62 6.28 -14.38
CA GLU A 47 23.79 5.46 -14.69
C GLU A 47 23.47 4.28 -15.62
N THR A 48 22.20 3.85 -15.69
CA THR A 48 21.75 2.73 -16.54
C THR A 48 21.06 3.17 -17.82
N GLY A 49 21.17 4.45 -18.20
CA GLY A 49 20.71 4.95 -19.49
C GLY A 49 19.32 5.60 -19.47
N ASP A 50 18.82 5.96 -18.27
CA ASP A 50 17.59 6.71 -18.13
C ASP A 50 17.70 8.11 -18.73
N SER A 51 16.69 8.55 -19.43
CA SER A 51 16.64 9.90 -20.01
C SER A 51 15.24 10.50 -19.94
N ALA A 52 15.13 11.80 -20.14
CA ALA A 52 13.83 12.48 -20.16
C ALA A 52 12.97 12.05 -21.36
N ASP A 53 13.59 11.68 -22.48
CA ASP A 53 12.90 11.27 -23.69
C ASP A 53 12.48 9.80 -23.66
N ASP A 54 13.23 8.96 -22.95
CA ASP A 54 12.92 7.52 -22.76
C ASP A 54 13.16 7.12 -21.29
N PRO A 55 12.25 7.50 -20.39
CA PRO A 55 12.39 7.19 -18.98
C PRO A 55 12.19 5.70 -18.71
N ILE A 56 13.08 5.12 -17.92
CA ILE A 56 12.98 3.71 -17.50
C ILE A 56 11.65 3.45 -16.79
N PRO A 57 10.83 2.49 -17.27
CA PRO A 57 9.57 2.15 -16.62
C PRO A 57 9.79 1.45 -15.30
N VAL A 58 8.92 1.73 -14.32
CA VAL A 58 9.03 1.21 -12.96
C VAL A 58 7.85 0.33 -12.60
N ALA A 59 8.11 -0.89 -12.12
CA ALA A 59 7.13 -1.78 -11.49
C ALA A 59 7.21 -1.65 -9.96
N ILE A 60 6.06 -1.56 -9.29
CA ILE A 60 5.96 -1.47 -7.83
C ILE A 60 4.69 -2.15 -7.36
N GLU A 61 4.68 -2.79 -6.18
CA GLU A 61 3.45 -3.41 -5.65
C GLU A 61 2.41 -2.40 -5.17
N THR A 62 2.86 -1.25 -4.64
CA THR A 62 1.95 -0.21 -4.15
C THR A 62 1.65 0.85 -5.21
N PRO A 63 0.37 1.23 -5.43
CA PRO A 63 0.03 2.33 -6.34
C PRO A 63 0.16 3.73 -5.70
N ARG A 64 0.74 3.86 -4.49
CA ARG A 64 0.63 5.04 -3.63
C ARG A 64 1.90 5.30 -2.83
N GLY A 65 1.95 6.49 -2.21
CA GLY A 65 3.05 6.92 -1.34
C GLY A 65 3.91 8.00 -2.00
N LEU A 66 4.80 8.58 -1.20
CA LEU A 66 5.69 9.67 -1.66
C LEU A 66 6.62 9.21 -2.77
N LEU A 67 7.17 8.00 -2.67
CA LEU A 67 8.05 7.45 -3.70
C LEU A 67 7.33 7.36 -5.05
N VAL A 68 6.08 6.85 -5.08
CA VAL A 68 5.28 6.75 -6.31
C VAL A 68 4.97 8.14 -6.87
N ALA A 69 4.61 9.09 -6.01
CA ALA A 69 4.34 10.47 -6.43
C ALA A 69 5.61 11.12 -7.01
N ALA A 70 6.76 10.96 -6.35
CA ALA A 70 8.03 11.49 -6.82
C ALA A 70 8.46 10.88 -8.16
N LEU A 71 8.35 9.56 -8.33
CA LEU A 71 8.63 8.89 -9.60
C LEU A 71 7.73 9.40 -10.73
N ARG A 72 6.44 9.57 -10.48
CA ARG A 72 5.50 10.13 -11.47
C ARG A 72 5.81 11.58 -11.83
N ALA A 73 6.25 12.39 -10.86
CA ALA A 73 6.66 13.76 -11.09
C ALA A 73 7.87 13.88 -12.03
N THR A 74 8.68 12.84 -12.17
CA THR A 74 9.77 12.77 -13.16
C THR A 74 9.31 12.34 -14.57
N GLY A 75 8.00 12.22 -14.82
CA GLY A 75 7.46 11.78 -16.10
C GLY A 75 7.49 10.28 -16.35
N ARG A 76 7.96 9.48 -15.38
CA ARG A 76 8.07 8.01 -15.53
C ARG A 76 6.72 7.31 -15.51
N LYS A 77 6.61 6.25 -16.31
CA LYS A 77 5.50 5.32 -16.26
C LYS A 77 5.71 4.37 -15.09
N VAL A 78 4.85 4.47 -14.09
CA VAL A 78 4.84 3.60 -12.91
C VAL A 78 3.71 2.59 -13.07
N TYR A 79 4.04 1.30 -12.98
CA TYR A 79 3.11 0.18 -13.14
C TYR A 79 2.88 -0.48 -11.78
N PRO A 80 1.68 -0.34 -11.22
CA PRO A 80 1.32 -1.07 -10.00
C PRO A 80 1.07 -2.53 -10.34
N ILE A 81 1.84 -3.43 -9.74
CA ILE A 81 1.72 -4.87 -9.95
C ILE A 81 0.98 -5.48 -8.74
N ASN A 82 -0.09 -6.21 -9.04
CA ASN A 82 -0.85 -6.89 -8.00
C ASN A 82 0.01 -7.99 -7.34
N PRO A 83 0.08 -8.10 -6.01
CA PRO A 83 0.82 -9.14 -5.30
C PRO A 83 0.50 -10.57 -5.77
N LYS A 84 -0.77 -10.84 -6.13
CA LYS A 84 -1.16 -12.14 -6.72
C LYS A 84 -0.50 -12.41 -8.08
N ALA A 85 -0.18 -11.38 -8.85
CA ALA A 85 0.54 -11.54 -10.11
C ALA A 85 2.01 -11.87 -9.84
N VAL A 86 2.61 -11.25 -8.82
CA VAL A 86 3.97 -11.56 -8.35
C VAL A 86 4.07 -13.03 -7.89
N ASP A 87 3.12 -13.49 -7.08
CA ASP A 87 3.08 -14.88 -6.61
C ASP A 87 2.96 -15.88 -7.79
N ARG A 88 2.06 -15.61 -8.73
CA ARG A 88 1.91 -16.45 -9.94
C ARG A 88 3.17 -16.46 -10.82
N TYR A 89 3.85 -15.33 -10.92
CA TYR A 89 5.09 -15.25 -11.67
C TYR A 89 6.18 -16.08 -11.00
N ARG A 90 6.31 -16.02 -9.67
CA ARG A 90 7.24 -16.85 -8.90
C ARG A 90 6.96 -18.34 -9.09
N ASP A 91 5.69 -18.77 -8.99
CA ASP A 91 5.29 -20.16 -9.19
C ASP A 91 5.67 -20.68 -10.59
N ARG A 92 5.68 -19.80 -11.59
CA ARG A 92 6.01 -20.16 -12.98
C ARG A 92 7.51 -20.29 -13.23
N TYR A 93 8.34 -19.47 -12.55
CA TYR A 93 9.76 -19.33 -12.86
C TYR A 93 10.71 -19.81 -11.75
N SER A 94 10.22 -20.14 -10.56
CA SER A 94 11.04 -20.56 -9.43
C SER A 94 10.53 -21.86 -8.79
N VAL A 95 11.32 -22.90 -8.88
CA VAL A 95 11.09 -24.17 -8.17
C VAL A 95 11.45 -24.06 -6.68
N ALA A 96 12.26 -23.09 -6.29
CA ALA A 96 12.71 -22.87 -4.92
C ALA A 96 12.03 -21.63 -4.33
N ARG A 97 11.07 -21.83 -3.43
CA ARG A 97 10.31 -20.80 -2.69
C ARG A 97 11.16 -20.02 -1.67
N LYS A 98 12.38 -19.63 -1.98
CA LYS A 98 13.14 -18.71 -1.12
C LYS A 98 12.64 -17.28 -1.34
N LYS A 99 11.81 -16.80 -0.41
CA LYS A 99 11.40 -15.41 -0.32
C LYS A 99 12.58 -14.58 0.17
N SER A 100 13.03 -13.61 -0.63
CA SER A 100 13.97 -12.57 -0.20
C SER A 100 13.52 -11.26 -0.81
N ASP A 101 13.53 -10.18 -0.02
CA ASP A 101 13.07 -8.84 -0.45
C ASP A 101 13.80 -8.39 -1.73
N ALA A 102 15.08 -8.68 -1.82
CA ALA A 102 15.90 -8.45 -3.02
C ALA A 102 15.43 -9.25 -4.25
N GLY A 103 14.88 -10.45 -4.04
CA GLY A 103 14.26 -11.27 -5.09
C GLY A 103 12.92 -10.70 -5.57
N ASP A 104 12.20 -10.00 -4.71
CA ASP A 104 10.88 -9.46 -5.02
C ASP A 104 10.99 -8.27 -5.98
N ALA A 105 11.94 -7.36 -5.78
CA ALA A 105 12.24 -6.29 -6.72
C ALA A 105 12.68 -6.84 -8.10
N PHE A 106 13.49 -7.88 -8.14
CA PHE A 106 13.89 -8.55 -9.38
C PHE A 106 12.71 -9.17 -10.12
N VAL A 107 11.80 -9.83 -9.40
CA VAL A 107 10.56 -10.39 -9.97
C VAL A 107 9.69 -9.29 -10.57
N LEU A 108 9.50 -8.17 -9.87
CA LEU A 108 8.74 -7.03 -10.36
C LEU A 108 9.30 -6.46 -11.66
N ALA A 109 10.63 -6.28 -11.75
CA ALA A 109 11.30 -5.84 -12.96
C ALA A 109 11.08 -6.80 -14.13
N ASN A 110 11.18 -8.12 -13.89
CA ASN A 110 10.95 -9.14 -14.90
C ASN A 110 9.50 -9.27 -15.36
N ILE A 111 8.52 -9.11 -14.46
CA ILE A 111 7.10 -9.04 -14.83
C ILE A 111 6.89 -7.89 -15.81
N LEU A 112 7.46 -6.73 -15.52
CA LEU A 112 7.34 -5.58 -16.41
C LEU A 112 8.04 -5.83 -17.75
N ARG A 113 9.19 -6.48 -17.74
CA ARG A 113 9.91 -6.86 -18.96
C ARG A 113 9.10 -7.78 -19.88
N THR A 114 8.47 -8.83 -19.29
CA THR A 114 7.77 -9.87 -20.07
C THR A 114 6.33 -9.51 -20.40
N ASP A 115 5.63 -8.87 -19.47
CA ASP A 115 4.17 -8.73 -19.52
C ASP A 115 3.71 -7.26 -19.45
N MET A 116 4.58 -6.28 -19.75
CA MET A 116 4.23 -4.85 -19.66
C MET A 116 2.92 -4.48 -20.38
N PRO A 117 2.59 -5.02 -21.56
CA PRO A 117 1.32 -4.71 -22.24
C PRO A 117 0.07 -5.18 -21.47
N ALA A 118 0.21 -6.17 -20.58
CA ALA A 118 -0.88 -6.66 -19.73
C ALA A 118 -1.12 -5.77 -18.49
N HIS A 119 -0.20 -4.87 -18.18
CA HIS A 119 -0.28 -3.95 -17.06
C HIS A 119 -0.58 -2.52 -17.52
N ARG A 120 -1.37 -1.80 -16.73
CA ARG A 120 -1.67 -0.39 -17.02
C ARG A 120 -0.79 0.50 -16.14
N PRO A 121 -0.08 1.47 -16.71
CA PRO A 121 0.62 2.46 -15.91
C PRO A 121 -0.38 3.28 -15.09
N LEU A 122 0.06 3.82 -13.97
CA LEU A 122 -0.72 4.79 -13.22
C LEU A 122 -1.03 5.99 -14.13
N PRO A 123 -2.29 6.45 -14.16
CA PRO A 123 -2.68 7.61 -14.97
C PRO A 123 -1.94 8.87 -14.47
N THR A 124 -1.69 9.81 -15.37
CA THR A 124 -1.27 11.17 -15.00
C THR A 124 -2.47 11.88 -14.38
N ASP A 125 -2.60 11.81 -13.05
CA ASP A 125 -3.68 12.50 -12.36
C ASP A 125 -3.37 14.00 -12.26
N SER A 126 -4.40 14.85 -12.40
CA SER A 126 -4.30 16.24 -12.01
C SER A 126 -4.13 16.36 -10.48
N GLU A 127 -3.59 17.48 -10.00
CA GLU A 127 -3.49 17.77 -8.56
C GLU A 127 -4.84 17.63 -7.84
N LEU A 128 -5.91 18.05 -8.50
CA LEU A 128 -7.28 17.90 -8.00
C LEU A 128 -7.68 16.43 -7.84
N ALA A 129 -7.38 15.58 -8.82
CA ALA A 129 -7.68 14.16 -8.73
C ALA A 129 -6.88 13.47 -7.61
N GLN A 130 -5.63 13.86 -7.41
CA GLN A 130 -4.81 13.39 -6.29
C GLN A 130 -5.39 13.84 -4.93
N ALA A 131 -5.79 15.11 -4.81
CA ALA A 131 -6.41 15.63 -3.59
C ALA A 131 -7.72 14.89 -3.27
N ILE A 132 -8.58 14.65 -4.26
CA ILE A 132 -9.82 13.88 -4.11
C ILE A 132 -9.51 12.45 -3.65
N ALA A 133 -8.49 11.80 -4.23
CA ALA A 133 -8.11 10.44 -3.84
C ALA A 133 -7.60 10.37 -2.39
N VAL A 134 -6.85 11.38 -1.93
CA VAL A 134 -6.41 11.48 -0.52
C VAL A 134 -7.60 11.64 0.42
N LEU A 135 -8.53 12.56 0.11
CA LEU A 135 -9.73 12.80 0.92
C LEU A 135 -10.66 11.58 0.97
N ALA A 136 -10.88 10.92 -0.16
CA ALA A 136 -11.69 9.70 -0.24
C ALA A 136 -11.11 8.58 0.63
N ARG A 137 -9.78 8.47 0.69
CA ARG A 137 -9.11 7.49 1.55
C ARG A 137 -9.24 7.86 3.03
N ALA A 138 -8.96 9.10 3.40
CA ALA A 138 -9.11 9.56 4.77
C ALA A 138 -10.55 9.31 5.27
N GLN A 139 -11.54 9.53 4.41
CA GLN A 139 -12.93 9.21 4.71
C GLN A 139 -13.15 7.71 4.92
N GLN A 140 -12.56 6.85 4.06
CA GLN A 140 -12.66 5.40 4.18
C GLN A 140 -12.04 4.91 5.50
N ASP A 141 -10.86 5.40 5.83
CA ASP A 141 -10.14 5.05 7.07
C ASP A 141 -10.97 5.45 8.30
N ALA A 142 -11.53 6.66 8.32
CA ALA A 142 -12.42 7.12 9.39
C ALA A 142 -13.68 6.24 9.54
N VAL A 143 -14.24 5.74 8.43
CA VAL A 143 -15.38 4.80 8.46
C VAL A 143 -14.95 3.46 9.06
N TRP A 144 -13.79 2.94 8.71
CA TRP A 144 -13.25 1.70 9.27
C TRP A 144 -12.93 1.82 10.76
N GLU A 145 -12.27 2.89 11.18
CA GLU A 145 -11.99 3.16 12.60
C GLU A 145 -13.27 3.25 13.41
N ARG A 146 -14.27 3.99 12.92
CA ARG A 146 -15.59 4.06 13.56
C ARG A 146 -16.23 2.68 13.69
N THR A 147 -16.15 1.86 12.65
CA THR A 147 -16.74 0.50 12.65
C THR A 147 -15.99 -0.39 13.65
N CYS A 148 -14.67 -0.33 13.69
CA CYS A 148 -13.86 -1.06 14.68
C CYS A 148 -14.20 -0.64 16.12
N ALA A 149 -14.27 0.67 16.37
CA ALA A 149 -14.63 1.19 17.70
C ALA A 149 -16.05 0.76 18.11
N HIS A 150 -16.99 0.83 17.18
CA HIS A 150 -18.36 0.36 17.42
C HIS A 150 -18.41 -1.14 17.76
N ASN A 151 -17.67 -1.98 17.05
CA ASN A 151 -17.63 -3.42 17.30
C ASN A 151 -16.96 -3.74 18.64
N LYS A 152 -15.88 -3.04 19.00
CA LYS A 152 -15.23 -3.16 20.32
C LYS A 152 -16.21 -2.76 21.44
N LEU A 153 -16.89 -1.63 21.31
CA LEU A 153 -17.89 -1.18 22.29
C LEU A 153 -19.03 -2.20 22.42
N ARG A 154 -19.54 -2.70 21.31
CA ARG A 154 -20.58 -3.73 21.29
C ARG A 154 -20.16 -5.02 22.00
N SER A 155 -18.91 -5.44 21.81
CA SER A 155 -18.34 -6.61 22.50
C SER A 155 -18.28 -6.39 24.01
N LEU A 156 -17.75 -5.25 24.45
CA LEU A 156 -17.70 -4.89 25.87
C LEU A 156 -19.10 -4.80 26.51
N LEU A 157 -20.06 -4.17 25.83
CA LEU A 157 -21.42 -4.07 26.36
C LEU A 157 -22.13 -5.42 26.43
N ARG A 158 -21.81 -6.36 25.55
CA ARG A 158 -22.33 -7.73 25.63
C ARG A 158 -21.89 -8.44 26.91
N GLU A 159 -20.67 -8.18 27.34
CA GLU A 159 -20.06 -8.80 28.52
C GLU A 159 -20.51 -8.09 29.81
N TYR A 160 -20.43 -6.76 29.85
CA TYR A 160 -20.57 -6.00 31.08
C TYR A 160 -21.94 -5.28 31.24
N TYR A 161 -22.67 -5.04 30.14
CA TYR A 161 -23.92 -4.29 30.19
C TYR A 161 -24.93 -4.70 29.10
N PRO A 162 -25.35 -5.97 29.08
CA PRO A 162 -26.18 -6.53 28.01
C PRO A 162 -27.55 -5.85 27.88
N ALA A 163 -28.14 -5.34 29.00
CA ALA A 163 -29.42 -4.64 28.98
C ALA A 163 -29.38 -3.35 28.14
N LEU A 164 -28.28 -2.58 28.22
CA LEU A 164 -28.12 -1.39 27.40
C LEU A 164 -27.97 -1.77 25.91
N LEU A 165 -27.20 -2.81 25.63
CA LEU A 165 -27.05 -3.29 24.25
C LEU A 165 -28.41 -3.69 23.67
N ALA A 166 -29.21 -4.45 24.41
CA ALA A 166 -30.57 -4.88 24.01
C ALA A 166 -31.47 -3.69 23.72
N ALA A 167 -31.45 -2.64 24.58
CA ALA A 167 -32.27 -1.46 24.42
C ALA A 167 -32.02 -0.67 23.12
N PHE A 168 -30.83 -0.79 22.53
CA PHE A 168 -30.46 -0.05 21.33
C PHE A 168 -30.28 -0.94 20.09
N THR A 169 -30.23 -2.26 20.20
CA THR A 169 -30.00 -3.18 19.07
C THR A 169 -31.06 -3.06 17.97
N THR A 170 -32.31 -2.86 18.32
CA THR A 170 -33.43 -2.80 17.37
C THR A 170 -33.69 -1.38 16.82
N LYS A 171 -33.06 -0.36 17.37
CA LYS A 171 -33.28 1.03 16.98
C LYS A 171 -32.31 1.42 15.82
N ARG A 172 -32.90 2.14 14.82
CA ARG A 172 -32.06 2.70 13.73
C ARG A 172 -30.97 3.59 14.33
N GLY A 173 -29.70 3.33 13.93
CA GLY A 173 -28.54 4.01 14.48
C GLY A 173 -27.91 3.32 15.71
N GLY A 174 -28.64 2.44 16.41
CA GLY A 174 -28.11 1.61 17.49
C GLY A 174 -27.32 2.39 18.54
N LEU A 175 -26.15 1.90 18.89
CA LEU A 175 -25.23 2.53 19.87
C LEU A 175 -24.63 3.87 19.40
N LEU A 176 -24.76 4.23 18.14
CA LEU A 176 -24.27 5.51 17.60
C LEU A 176 -25.21 6.68 17.94
N ARG A 177 -26.39 6.40 18.46
CA ARG A 177 -27.37 7.43 18.86
C ARG A 177 -26.84 8.27 20.01
N PRO A 178 -27.13 9.59 20.02
CA PRO A 178 -26.74 10.48 21.11
C PRO A 178 -27.23 9.99 22.48
N GLU A 179 -28.44 9.42 22.53
CA GLU A 179 -29.07 8.92 23.78
C GLU A 179 -28.31 7.73 24.35
N ALA A 180 -27.83 6.81 23.50
CA ALA A 180 -26.98 5.69 23.95
C ALA A 180 -25.66 6.18 24.54
N ARG A 181 -25.06 7.19 23.92
CA ARG A 181 -23.82 7.83 24.39
C ARG A 181 -24.03 8.57 25.71
N ALA A 182 -25.12 9.30 25.83
CA ALA A 182 -25.46 10.01 27.06
C ALA A 182 -25.68 9.04 28.24
N LEU A 183 -26.39 7.93 28.02
CA LEU A 183 -26.57 6.89 29.03
C LEU A 183 -25.24 6.24 29.46
N LEU A 184 -24.35 5.93 28.50
CA LEU A 184 -23.04 5.37 28.81
C LEU A 184 -22.16 6.35 29.59
N ALA A 185 -22.24 7.65 29.31
CA ALA A 185 -21.50 8.68 30.03
C ALA A 185 -22.02 8.88 31.47
N ALA A 186 -23.35 8.79 31.66
CA ALA A 186 -23.99 8.98 32.96
C ALA A 186 -23.87 7.74 33.88
N ALA A 187 -23.84 6.54 33.32
CA ALA A 187 -23.78 5.27 34.05
C ALA A 187 -22.71 4.35 33.45
N PRO A 188 -21.43 4.66 33.59
CA PRO A 188 -20.38 3.78 33.09
C PRO A 188 -20.45 2.42 33.81
N PRO A 189 -20.15 1.30 33.09
CA PRO A 189 -20.15 -0.01 33.71
C PRO A 189 -19.16 -0.04 34.88
N ARG A 190 -19.63 -0.52 36.03
CA ARG A 190 -18.74 -0.71 37.19
C ARG A 190 -17.69 -1.74 36.84
N ALA A 191 -16.42 -1.37 37.02
CA ALA A 191 -15.34 -2.33 36.97
C ALA A 191 -15.56 -3.40 38.04
N GLN A 192 -15.76 -4.65 37.67
CA GLN A 192 -15.76 -5.73 38.65
C GLN A 192 -14.35 -5.83 39.23
N PRO A 193 -14.18 -5.89 40.56
CA PRO A 193 -12.88 -6.15 41.14
C PRO A 193 -12.43 -7.53 40.64
N ARG A 194 -11.21 -7.59 40.13
CA ARG A 194 -10.57 -8.87 39.76
C ARG A 194 -10.44 -9.70 41.04
N SER A 195 -11.14 -10.81 41.11
CA SER A 195 -10.96 -11.85 42.10
C SER A 195 -9.68 -12.63 41.84
#